data_d432e96a8da5458819412d3697b45f3b
#
_entry.id   d432e96a8da5458819412d3697b45f3b
#
_cell.length_a   1.000
_cell.length_b   1.000
_cell.length_c   1.000
_cell.angle_alpha   90.00
_cell.angle_beta   90.00
_cell.angle_gamma   90.00
#
_symmetry.space_group_name_H-M   'P 1'
#
loop_
_entity.id
_entity.type
_entity.pdbx_description
1 polymer ?
#
loop_
_entity_poly.entity_id
_entity_poly.type
_entity_poly.pdbx_seq_one_letter_code
_entity_poly.pdbx_strand_id
1 'polypeptide(L)'
;MSVRLAASRSAFLTLALPGFLLALAGCAKETPKEPEVPAYVPEVVAIPAPSPGFEPVPEPPDNPSTPEKAALGRQLFFDKRLSVDRSRSCYSCHVNEHGLTDGLPVAVGAGEKKLTRSSPTLWNIGYHKEFYWDGRSPTMEKQAMAAWTGGNMGAKDHESEIVGKLNALPGYKAQFQKVFGTDVTADNMMKAITAYERTFFCGDTAFDKFQQGDQTALSDEAKRGWELFRTKAGCGTCHAGILLTDLQYHNVGAGMDAPEPDVGRKKVTNDEKDTGAFKTPTLRNITKTAPYFHNGSKATLDEAVDFVLGGGYPNKYLDTKNLKKVKLTKKERDDLLAFLKSLECQGMLVEPKLPE
;
A
#
# COMPACT_ATOMS: atom_id res chain seq x y z
N MET A 1 3.74 -48.67 75.89
CA MET A 1 4.85 -49.31 76.63
C MET A 1 6.08 -48.42 76.47
N SER A 2 6.50 -47.87 77.62
CA SER A 2 7.66 -47.01 77.79
C SER A 2 8.94 -47.81 77.78
N VAL A 3 10.03 -47.27 77.26
CA VAL A 3 11.37 -47.52 77.83
C VAL A 3 12.22 -46.27 77.56
N ARG A 4 12.62 -45.61 78.64
CA ARG A 4 13.69 -44.60 78.72
C ARG A 4 15.03 -45.32 78.91
N LEU A 5 16.11 -44.76 78.43
CA LEU A 5 17.48 -44.89 78.96
C LEU A 5 18.31 -43.75 78.38
N ALA A 6 18.70 -42.83 79.06
CA ALA A 6 19.70 -42.46 80.06
C ALA A 6 21.07 -42.18 79.41
N ALA A 7 21.54 -41.00 79.80
CA ALA A 7 22.73 -40.26 79.39
C ALA A 7 24.06 -40.88 79.67
N SER A 8 25.10 -40.51 78.91
CA SER A 8 26.47 -40.46 79.34
C SER A 8 27.18 -39.18 78.83
N ARG A 9 27.66 -38.42 79.78
CA ARG A 9 28.50 -37.24 79.52
C ARG A 9 29.97 -37.69 79.43
N SER A 10 30.66 -37.28 78.40
CA SER A 10 32.12 -37.29 78.39
C SER A 10 32.61 -35.94 77.89
N ALA A 11 33.30 -35.22 78.73
CA ALA A 11 33.96 -33.96 78.44
C ALA A 11 35.28 -34.26 77.67
N PHE A 12 35.46 -33.60 76.56
CA PHE A 12 36.76 -33.48 75.92
C PHE A 12 37.16 -32.01 75.74
N LEU A 13 38.36 -31.78 76.21
CA LEU A 13 39.12 -30.55 76.25
C LEU A 13 39.44 -30.11 74.79
N THR A 14 39.03 -28.90 74.41
CA THR A 14 39.38 -28.32 73.13
C THR A 14 40.58 -27.41 73.25
N LEU A 15 41.69 -27.78 72.62
CA LEU A 15 42.79 -26.89 72.31
C LEU A 15 42.42 -25.95 71.16
N ALA A 16 42.54 -24.66 71.42
CA ALA A 16 42.37 -23.62 70.40
C ALA A 16 43.67 -23.44 69.61
N LEU A 17 43.63 -23.67 68.28
CA LEU A 17 44.67 -23.21 67.37
C LEU A 17 44.13 -21.93 66.62
N PRO A 18 44.94 -20.92 66.39
CA PRO A 18 44.53 -19.76 65.60
C PRO A 18 44.50 -20.07 64.13
N GLY A 19 43.30 -20.10 63.55
CA GLY A 19 43.11 -20.25 62.14
C GLY A 19 43.37 -18.93 61.37
N PHE A 20 44.34 -18.99 60.47
CA PHE A 20 44.64 -17.94 59.51
C PHE A 20 43.52 -17.94 58.46
N LEU A 21 42.62 -16.93 58.44
CA LEU A 21 41.67 -16.73 57.37
C LEU A 21 42.40 -16.15 56.14
N LEU A 22 42.70 -17.00 55.15
CA LEU A 22 43.04 -16.54 53.81
C LEU A 22 41.74 -16.00 53.15
N ALA A 23 41.61 -14.70 53.01
CA ALA A 23 40.59 -14.06 52.15
C ALA A 23 40.92 -14.36 50.69
N LEU A 24 40.26 -15.29 50.08
CA LEU A 24 40.24 -15.46 48.61
C LEU A 24 39.41 -14.32 48.03
N ALA A 25 40.09 -13.24 47.61
CA ALA A 25 39.49 -12.22 46.74
C ALA A 25 39.21 -12.87 45.40
N GLY A 26 37.98 -13.35 45.21
CA GLY A 26 37.46 -13.77 43.91
C GLY A 26 37.37 -12.56 43.00
N CYS A 27 38.27 -12.45 42.02
CA CYS A 27 38.07 -11.58 40.87
C CYS A 27 36.83 -12.09 40.09
N ALA A 28 35.67 -11.53 40.40
CA ALA A 28 34.53 -11.61 39.49
C ALA A 28 34.93 -10.89 38.19
N LYS A 29 35.22 -11.67 37.13
CA LYS A 29 35.31 -11.12 35.77
C LYS A 29 33.95 -10.52 35.44
N GLU A 30 33.87 -9.18 35.46
CA GLU A 30 32.72 -8.51 34.82
C GLU A 30 32.68 -8.97 33.35
N THR A 31 31.65 -9.68 33.00
CA THR A 31 31.33 -9.92 31.57
C THR A 31 31.21 -8.57 30.91
N PRO A 32 31.93 -8.31 29.79
CA PRO A 32 31.76 -7.05 29.06
C PRO A 32 30.29 -6.88 28.73
N LYS A 33 29.65 -5.80 29.16
CA LYS A 33 28.34 -5.42 28.67
C LYS A 33 28.45 -5.28 27.16
N GLU A 34 27.67 -6.09 26.44
CA GLU A 34 27.48 -5.95 25.02
C GLU A 34 27.08 -4.50 24.74
N PRO A 35 27.72 -3.78 23.80
CA PRO A 35 27.40 -2.39 23.55
C PRO A 35 25.88 -2.29 23.27
N GLU A 36 25.17 -1.48 24.05
CA GLU A 36 23.77 -1.17 23.79
C GLU A 36 23.70 -0.52 22.40
N VAL A 37 23.24 -1.29 21.42
CA VAL A 37 22.91 -0.75 20.10
C VAL A 37 21.81 0.28 20.34
N PRO A 38 22.01 1.56 19.96
CA PRO A 38 20.99 2.58 20.16
C PRO A 38 19.67 2.08 19.57
N ALA A 39 18.60 2.11 20.38
CA ALA A 39 17.30 1.69 19.93
C ALA A 39 16.94 2.49 18.67
N TYR A 40 16.75 1.81 17.54
CA TYR A 40 16.33 2.46 16.31
C TYR A 40 14.94 3.07 16.53
N VAL A 41 14.87 4.40 16.43
CA VAL A 41 13.61 5.15 16.52
C VAL A 41 13.23 5.56 15.10
N PRO A 42 12.19 4.95 14.49
CA PRO A 42 11.74 5.37 13.17
C PRO A 42 11.18 6.78 13.21
N GLU A 43 11.33 7.50 12.11
CA GLU A 43 10.60 8.76 11.93
C GLU A 43 9.09 8.51 12.01
N VAL A 44 8.39 9.37 12.71
CA VAL A 44 6.93 9.29 12.86
C VAL A 44 6.28 9.63 11.51
N VAL A 45 5.31 8.82 11.07
CA VAL A 45 4.47 9.12 9.91
C VAL A 45 3.14 9.69 10.39
N ALA A 46 2.87 10.93 10.03
CA ALA A 46 1.59 11.56 10.36
C ALA A 46 0.44 10.85 9.61
N ILE A 47 -0.66 10.62 10.31
CA ILE A 47 -1.91 10.21 9.68
C ILE A 47 -2.57 11.48 9.13
N PRO A 48 -2.77 11.60 7.81
CA PRO A 48 -3.34 12.82 7.22
C PRO A 48 -4.75 13.08 7.76
N ALA A 49 -5.01 14.30 8.16
CA ALA A 49 -6.38 14.75 8.33
C ALA A 49 -7.07 14.85 6.96
N PRO A 50 -8.33 14.48 6.83
CA PRO A 50 -9.05 14.63 5.57
C PRO A 50 -9.16 16.11 5.19
N SER A 51 -8.94 16.44 3.92
CA SER A 51 -9.22 17.77 3.38
C SER A 51 -10.73 18.03 3.35
N PRO A 52 -11.16 19.31 3.34
CA PRO A 52 -12.58 19.62 3.26
C PRO A 52 -13.29 18.89 2.12
N GLY A 53 -14.41 18.27 2.43
CA GLY A 53 -15.21 17.45 1.51
C GLY A 53 -14.85 15.97 1.48
N PHE A 54 -13.73 15.54 2.10
CA PHE A 54 -13.41 14.13 2.29
C PHE A 54 -13.88 13.66 3.66
N GLU A 55 -14.47 12.47 3.70
CA GLU A 55 -14.66 11.75 4.96
C GLU A 55 -13.31 11.20 5.47
N PRO A 56 -13.19 10.89 6.78
CA PRO A 56 -12.02 10.16 7.27
C PRO A 56 -11.81 8.86 6.49
N VAL A 57 -10.53 8.51 6.27
CA VAL A 57 -10.20 7.23 5.63
C VAL A 57 -10.79 6.09 6.45
N PRO A 58 -11.60 5.18 5.86
CA PRO A 58 -12.15 4.04 6.57
C PRO A 58 -11.05 3.12 7.11
N GLU A 59 -11.18 2.72 8.36
CA GLU A 59 -10.24 1.81 9.01
C GLU A 59 -10.92 0.54 9.48
N PRO A 60 -10.31 -0.65 9.26
CA PRO A 60 -10.86 -1.88 9.80
C PRO A 60 -10.66 -1.92 11.32
N PRO A 61 -11.64 -2.43 12.08
CA PRO A 61 -11.57 -2.46 13.54
C PRO A 61 -10.36 -3.23 14.10
N ASP A 62 -9.87 -4.23 13.35
CA ASP A 62 -8.73 -5.07 13.73
C ASP A 62 -7.38 -4.52 13.24
N ASN A 63 -7.37 -3.40 12.52
CA ASN A 63 -6.16 -2.73 12.07
C ASN A 63 -6.30 -1.19 12.02
N PRO A 64 -6.61 -0.51 13.14
CA PRO A 64 -6.61 0.95 13.16
C PRO A 64 -5.19 1.47 12.92
N SER A 65 -5.09 2.55 12.14
CA SER A 65 -3.80 3.19 11.84
C SER A 65 -3.33 4.01 13.05
N THR A 66 -2.02 3.90 13.35
CA THR A 66 -1.34 4.82 14.28
C THR A 66 -0.07 5.35 13.63
N PRO A 67 0.45 6.50 14.07
CA PRO A 67 1.70 7.06 13.55
C PRO A 67 2.87 6.07 13.58
N GLU A 68 2.99 5.27 14.65
CA GLU A 68 4.06 4.27 14.80
C GLU A 68 3.85 3.08 13.85
N LYS A 69 2.60 2.62 13.69
CA LYS A 69 2.27 1.54 12.76
C LYS A 69 2.50 1.97 11.31
N ALA A 70 2.12 3.19 10.95
CA ALA A 70 2.38 3.75 9.63
C ALA A 70 3.89 3.94 9.38
N ALA A 71 4.66 4.34 10.39
CA ALA A 71 6.13 4.44 10.28
C ALA A 71 6.80 3.09 10.05
N LEU A 72 6.36 2.03 10.76
CA LEU A 72 6.80 0.66 10.51
C LEU A 72 6.40 0.20 9.12
N GLY A 73 5.16 0.49 8.71
CA GLY A 73 4.64 0.19 7.36
C GLY A 73 5.45 0.88 6.25
N ARG A 74 5.88 2.14 6.47
CA ARG A 74 6.75 2.86 5.53
C ARG A 74 8.07 2.11 5.32
N GLN A 75 8.71 1.63 6.38
CA GLN A 75 9.94 0.86 6.24
C GLN A 75 9.71 -0.42 5.42
N LEU A 76 8.68 -1.18 5.75
CA LEU A 76 8.34 -2.41 5.03
C LEU A 76 7.97 -2.16 3.56
N PHE A 77 7.29 -1.04 3.26
CA PHE A 77 6.90 -0.66 1.90
C PHE A 77 8.11 -0.43 0.99
N PHE A 78 9.23 0.08 1.53
CA PHE A 78 10.46 0.32 0.79
C PHE A 78 11.45 -0.85 0.86
N ASP A 79 11.24 -1.83 1.74
CA ASP A 79 12.23 -2.87 2.02
C ASP A 79 12.21 -4.01 1.00
N LYS A 80 13.23 -4.07 0.18
CA LYS A 80 13.42 -5.14 -0.81
C LYS A 80 13.68 -6.53 -0.21
N ARG A 81 14.03 -6.60 1.08
CA ARG A 81 14.22 -7.89 1.78
C ARG A 81 12.92 -8.68 1.90
N LEU A 82 11.77 -8.06 1.63
CA LEU A 82 10.47 -8.71 1.59
C LEU A 82 10.25 -9.56 0.33
N SER A 83 10.95 -9.31 -0.78
CA SER A 83 10.84 -10.18 -1.96
C SER A 83 11.79 -11.38 -1.88
N VAL A 84 11.41 -12.48 -2.53
CA VAL A 84 12.14 -13.75 -2.49
C VAL A 84 13.60 -13.62 -2.93
N ASP A 85 13.85 -12.77 -3.91
CA ASP A 85 15.17 -12.50 -4.53
C ASP A 85 15.77 -11.14 -4.10
N ARG A 86 15.12 -10.42 -3.20
CA ARG A 86 15.48 -9.08 -2.73
C ARG A 86 15.56 -8.01 -3.84
N SER A 87 14.90 -8.24 -4.98
CA SER A 87 14.89 -7.31 -6.11
C SER A 87 13.78 -6.26 -6.01
N ARG A 88 12.66 -6.59 -5.34
CA ARG A 88 11.44 -5.78 -5.32
C ARG A 88 10.99 -5.40 -3.91
N SER A 89 10.41 -4.21 -3.80
CA SER A 89 9.60 -3.74 -2.67
C SER A 89 8.26 -3.24 -3.22
N CYS A 90 7.33 -2.82 -2.37
CA CYS A 90 6.10 -2.19 -2.84
C CYS A 90 6.41 -0.93 -3.65
N TYR A 91 7.40 -0.12 -3.21
CA TYR A 91 7.85 1.06 -3.92
C TYR A 91 8.43 0.76 -5.31
N SER A 92 8.90 -0.45 -5.58
CA SER A 92 9.40 -0.81 -6.93
C SER A 92 8.34 -0.76 -8.02
N CYS A 93 7.05 -0.87 -7.64
CA CYS A 93 5.92 -0.82 -8.57
C CYS A 93 4.99 0.39 -8.33
N HIS A 94 5.25 1.18 -7.27
CA HIS A 94 4.42 2.31 -6.87
C HIS A 94 5.31 3.54 -6.59
N VAL A 95 5.94 4.07 -7.66
CA VAL A 95 6.95 5.13 -7.58
C VAL A 95 6.35 6.54 -7.75
N ASN A 96 6.96 7.51 -7.13
CA ASN A 96 6.51 8.93 -7.19
C ASN A 96 6.44 9.46 -8.61
N GLU A 97 7.46 9.17 -9.42
CA GLU A 97 7.65 9.68 -10.78
C GLU A 97 6.49 9.30 -11.69
N HIS A 98 5.84 8.18 -11.40
CA HIS A 98 4.72 7.63 -12.17
C HIS A 98 3.40 7.68 -11.39
N GLY A 99 3.24 8.65 -10.48
CA GLY A 99 1.97 8.83 -9.75
C GLY A 99 1.56 7.61 -8.93
N LEU A 100 2.51 6.92 -8.32
CA LEU A 100 2.37 5.66 -7.58
C LEU A 100 1.90 4.48 -8.45
N THR A 101 2.33 4.46 -9.71
CA THR A 101 2.38 3.28 -10.60
C THR A 101 3.83 2.97 -10.94
N ASP A 102 4.11 1.98 -11.80
CA ASP A 102 5.47 1.65 -12.26
C ASP A 102 5.81 2.21 -13.65
N GLY A 103 4.86 2.90 -14.30
CA GLY A 103 5.03 3.44 -15.65
C GLY A 103 5.13 2.37 -16.75
N LEU A 104 4.79 1.12 -16.46
CA LEU A 104 4.87 0.01 -17.42
C LEU A 104 3.49 -0.43 -17.90
N PRO A 105 3.37 -0.93 -19.15
CA PRO A 105 2.11 -1.48 -19.65
C PRO A 105 1.57 -2.62 -18.79
N VAL A 106 2.47 -3.49 -18.30
CA VAL A 106 2.19 -4.53 -17.31
C VAL A 106 3.33 -4.55 -16.30
N ALA A 107 2.98 -4.77 -15.05
CA ALA A 107 3.96 -4.75 -13.97
C ALA A 107 4.98 -5.90 -14.09
N VAL A 108 6.19 -5.68 -13.53
CA VAL A 108 7.27 -6.66 -13.48
C VAL A 108 7.57 -6.99 -12.02
N GLY A 109 7.35 -8.25 -11.65
CA GLY A 109 7.58 -8.76 -10.29
C GLY A 109 8.98 -9.31 -10.07
N ALA A 110 9.14 -10.04 -8.94
CA ALA A 110 10.38 -10.72 -8.58
C ALA A 110 10.81 -11.70 -9.67
N GLY A 111 12.12 -11.85 -9.87
CA GLY A 111 12.68 -12.68 -10.95
C GLY A 111 12.34 -12.18 -12.36
N GLU A 112 12.15 -10.87 -12.53
CA GLU A 112 11.76 -10.23 -13.79
C GLU A 112 10.48 -10.80 -14.42
N LYS A 113 9.61 -11.39 -13.60
CA LYS A 113 8.35 -11.99 -14.03
C LYS A 113 7.38 -10.93 -14.52
N LYS A 114 7.04 -10.95 -15.81
CA LYS A 114 5.96 -10.11 -16.34
C LYS A 114 4.62 -10.56 -15.74
N LEU A 115 3.91 -9.59 -15.18
CA LEU A 115 2.54 -9.79 -14.68
C LEU A 115 1.53 -9.57 -15.81
N THR A 116 0.26 -9.75 -15.53
CA THR A 116 -0.80 -9.69 -16.56
C THR A 116 -1.45 -8.32 -16.68
N ARG A 117 -1.20 -7.42 -15.72
CA ARG A 117 -1.84 -6.10 -15.66
C ARG A 117 -0.86 -5.04 -15.18
N SER A 118 -1.14 -3.78 -15.50
CA SER A 118 -0.40 -2.62 -15.00
C SER A 118 -0.59 -2.43 -13.48
N SER A 119 0.38 -1.81 -12.83
CA SER A 119 0.25 -1.35 -11.45
C SER A 119 -0.76 -0.20 -11.37
N PRO A 120 -1.85 -0.32 -10.59
CA PRO A 120 -2.74 0.82 -10.36
C PRO A 120 -2.09 1.82 -9.41
N THR A 121 -2.49 3.09 -9.53
CA THR A 121 -2.10 4.11 -8.54
C THR A 121 -2.60 3.77 -7.14
N LEU A 122 -1.83 4.16 -6.12
CA LEU A 122 -2.22 4.00 -4.71
C LEU A 122 -2.78 5.30 -4.09
N TRP A 123 -2.91 6.39 -4.85
CA TRP A 123 -3.53 7.59 -4.32
C TRP A 123 -4.96 7.33 -3.86
N ASN A 124 -5.26 7.71 -2.62
CA ASN A 124 -6.56 7.53 -1.97
C ASN A 124 -7.03 6.07 -1.89
N ILE A 125 -6.11 5.10 -1.93
CA ILE A 125 -6.43 3.68 -1.91
C ILE A 125 -7.20 3.27 -0.64
N GLY A 126 -7.01 3.95 0.48
CA GLY A 126 -7.71 3.70 1.74
C GLY A 126 -9.24 3.84 1.67
N TYR A 127 -9.77 4.54 0.66
CA TYR A 127 -11.22 4.68 0.45
C TYR A 127 -11.83 3.53 -0.38
N HIS A 128 -11.01 2.64 -0.94
CA HIS A 128 -11.51 1.55 -1.75
C HIS A 128 -12.09 0.43 -0.88
N LYS A 129 -13.14 -0.24 -1.40
CA LYS A 129 -13.80 -1.37 -0.73
C LYS A 129 -13.32 -2.72 -1.24
N GLU A 130 -12.85 -2.77 -2.49
CA GLU A 130 -12.30 -3.95 -3.16
C GLU A 130 -11.03 -3.53 -3.90
N PHE A 131 -10.06 -4.43 -4.01
CA PHE A 131 -8.73 -4.14 -4.48
C PHE A 131 -8.36 -4.95 -5.72
N TYR A 132 -7.30 -4.56 -6.43
CA TYR A 132 -6.98 -4.92 -7.82
C TYR A 132 -7.96 -4.33 -8.83
N TRP A 133 -7.61 -4.42 -10.11
CA TRP A 133 -8.43 -3.96 -11.23
C TRP A 133 -9.80 -4.67 -11.32
N ASP A 134 -9.87 -5.92 -10.91
CA ASP A 134 -11.07 -6.76 -10.95
C ASP A 134 -11.80 -6.89 -9.59
N GLY A 135 -11.27 -6.29 -8.54
CA GLY A 135 -11.89 -6.31 -7.22
C GLY A 135 -11.82 -7.67 -6.50
N ARG A 136 -10.89 -8.54 -6.89
CA ARG A 136 -10.81 -9.90 -6.33
C ARG A 136 -10.37 -9.96 -4.87
N SER A 137 -9.81 -8.88 -4.32
CA SER A 137 -9.40 -8.83 -2.93
C SER A 137 -10.35 -7.93 -2.13
N PRO A 138 -10.96 -8.43 -1.02
CA PRO A 138 -11.98 -7.70 -0.28
C PRO A 138 -11.41 -6.74 0.78
N THR A 139 -10.09 -6.80 1.09
CA THR A 139 -9.43 -5.87 2.03
C THR A 139 -8.03 -5.53 1.55
N MET A 140 -7.48 -4.40 2.04
CA MET A 140 -6.09 -4.01 1.73
C MET A 140 -5.10 -5.06 2.23
N GLU A 141 -5.30 -5.57 3.44
CA GLU A 141 -4.43 -6.58 4.06
C GLU A 141 -4.38 -7.88 3.24
N LYS A 142 -5.53 -8.33 2.75
CA LYS A 142 -5.59 -9.50 1.84
C LYS A 142 -4.96 -9.20 0.49
N GLN A 143 -5.10 -7.97 -0.01
CA GLN A 143 -4.44 -7.55 -1.25
C GLN A 143 -2.92 -7.52 -1.07
N ALA A 144 -2.41 -6.91 0.00
CA ALA A 144 -0.99 -6.84 0.31
C ALA A 144 -0.40 -8.25 0.48
N MET A 145 -1.09 -9.15 1.21
CA MET A 145 -0.69 -10.54 1.35
C MET A 145 -0.62 -11.26 0.00
N ALA A 146 -1.63 -11.08 -0.86
CA ALA A 146 -1.65 -11.71 -2.18
C ALA A 146 -0.58 -11.12 -3.14
N ALA A 147 -0.22 -9.85 -3.00
CA ALA A 147 0.88 -9.24 -3.74
C ALA A 147 2.24 -9.77 -3.23
N TRP A 148 2.41 -9.88 -1.91
CA TRP A 148 3.62 -10.38 -1.29
C TRP A 148 3.88 -11.85 -1.65
N THR A 149 2.89 -12.72 -1.52
CA THR A 149 3.02 -14.14 -1.83
C THR A 149 2.92 -14.44 -3.33
N GLY A 150 2.27 -13.58 -4.11
CA GLY A 150 2.11 -13.73 -5.55
C GLY A 150 3.35 -13.38 -6.37
N GLY A 151 3.15 -13.30 -7.70
CA GLY A 151 4.23 -13.00 -8.65
C GLY A 151 4.87 -11.61 -8.50
N ASN A 152 4.25 -10.69 -7.73
CA ASN A 152 4.81 -9.36 -7.49
C ASN A 152 6.11 -9.46 -6.67
N MET A 153 6.10 -10.19 -5.55
CA MET A 153 7.25 -10.31 -4.66
C MET A 153 7.74 -11.76 -4.49
N GLY A 154 6.96 -12.76 -4.91
CA GLY A 154 7.36 -14.16 -5.00
C GLY A 154 7.54 -14.88 -3.67
N ALA A 155 7.00 -14.35 -2.57
CA ALA A 155 7.28 -14.87 -1.24
C ALA A 155 6.59 -16.21 -0.94
N LYS A 156 5.67 -16.69 -1.79
CA LYS A 156 5.02 -18.01 -1.59
C LYS A 156 6.05 -19.11 -1.39
N ASP A 157 5.83 -19.94 -0.38
CA ASP A 157 6.71 -21.03 0.07
C ASP A 157 8.05 -20.55 0.70
N HIS A 158 8.23 -19.21 0.87
CA HIS A 158 9.37 -18.56 1.52
C HIS A 158 8.97 -17.66 2.69
N GLU A 159 7.69 -17.61 3.05
CA GLU A 159 7.15 -16.67 4.04
C GLU A 159 7.86 -16.80 5.39
N SER A 160 8.04 -18.03 5.86
CA SER A 160 8.71 -18.31 7.15
C SER A 160 10.18 -17.90 7.14
N GLU A 161 10.88 -18.07 6.01
CA GLU A 161 12.27 -17.67 5.85
C GLU A 161 12.40 -16.14 5.89
N ILE A 162 11.55 -15.43 5.14
CA ILE A 162 11.57 -13.95 5.09
C ILE A 162 11.23 -13.39 6.47
N VAL A 163 10.17 -13.88 7.11
CA VAL A 163 9.77 -13.46 8.46
C VAL A 163 10.89 -13.75 9.47
N GLY A 164 11.54 -14.91 9.39
CA GLY A 164 12.67 -15.26 10.25
C GLY A 164 13.86 -14.31 10.09
N LYS A 165 14.18 -13.92 8.86
CA LYS A 165 15.24 -12.94 8.58
C LYS A 165 14.91 -11.56 9.16
N LEU A 166 13.66 -11.09 9.06
CA LEU A 166 13.24 -9.82 9.65
C LEU A 166 13.26 -9.88 11.19
N ASN A 167 12.85 -11.00 11.79
CA ASN A 167 12.94 -11.23 13.24
C ASN A 167 14.38 -11.23 13.78
N ALA A 168 15.35 -11.58 12.94
CA ALA A 168 16.77 -11.52 13.30
C ALA A 168 17.33 -10.08 13.33
N LEU A 169 16.59 -9.10 12.82
CA LEU A 169 16.97 -7.69 12.83
C LEU A 169 16.42 -7.01 14.08
N PRO A 170 17.29 -6.59 15.04
CA PRO A 170 16.85 -6.03 16.31
C PRO A 170 15.90 -4.83 16.14
N GLY A 171 16.16 -3.99 15.14
CA GLY A 171 15.33 -2.81 14.86
C GLY A 171 13.90 -3.15 14.44
N TYR A 172 13.67 -4.20 13.61
CA TYR A 172 12.32 -4.66 13.29
C TYR A 172 11.68 -5.34 14.49
N LYS A 173 12.39 -6.27 15.15
CA LYS A 173 11.85 -6.98 16.31
C LYS A 173 11.33 -6.01 17.38
N ALA A 174 12.13 -5.00 17.75
CA ALA A 174 11.73 -3.99 18.74
C ALA A 174 10.48 -3.20 18.31
N GLN A 175 10.38 -2.83 17.03
CA GLN A 175 9.23 -2.11 16.51
C GLN A 175 7.95 -2.94 16.48
N PHE A 176 8.02 -4.22 16.05
CA PHE A 176 6.88 -5.13 16.07
C PHE A 176 6.39 -5.39 17.49
N GLN A 177 7.30 -5.58 18.45
CA GLN A 177 6.94 -5.68 19.88
C GLN A 177 6.24 -4.42 20.38
N LYS A 178 6.72 -3.24 20.02
CA LYS A 178 6.11 -1.96 20.42
C LYS A 178 4.72 -1.76 19.80
N VAL A 179 4.56 -2.08 18.51
CA VAL A 179 3.34 -1.76 17.74
C VAL A 179 2.27 -2.84 17.89
N PHE A 180 2.66 -4.12 17.95
CA PHE A 180 1.73 -5.24 17.94
C PHE A 180 1.83 -6.13 19.19
N GLY A 181 2.83 -5.93 20.06
CA GLY A 181 3.08 -6.80 21.23
C GLY A 181 3.58 -8.20 20.87
N THR A 182 4.06 -8.41 19.64
CA THR A 182 4.52 -9.72 19.12
C THR A 182 5.81 -9.57 18.33
N ASP A 183 6.47 -10.68 18.05
CA ASP A 183 7.52 -10.73 17.03
C ASP A 183 6.93 -10.50 15.63
N VAL A 184 7.80 -10.35 14.61
CA VAL A 184 7.38 -10.20 13.21
C VAL A 184 6.53 -11.39 12.79
N THR A 185 5.37 -11.11 12.22
CA THR A 185 4.51 -12.11 11.56
C THR A 185 4.08 -11.58 10.19
N ALA A 186 3.76 -12.48 9.27
CA ALA A 186 3.27 -12.08 7.94
C ALA A 186 2.02 -11.19 8.03
N ASP A 187 1.07 -11.54 8.90
CA ASP A 187 -0.17 -10.76 9.10
C ASP A 187 0.13 -9.34 9.61
N ASN A 188 0.98 -9.20 10.63
CA ASN A 188 1.35 -7.90 11.18
C ASN A 188 2.19 -7.07 10.21
N MET A 189 3.00 -7.69 9.34
CA MET A 189 3.68 -6.99 8.23
C MET A 189 2.65 -6.36 7.29
N MET A 190 1.65 -7.12 6.84
CA MET A 190 0.60 -6.60 5.95
C MET A 190 -0.23 -5.52 6.64
N LYS A 191 -0.56 -5.69 7.91
CA LYS A 191 -1.25 -4.67 8.70
C LYS A 191 -0.46 -3.36 8.81
N ALA A 192 0.85 -3.43 8.99
CA ALA A 192 1.69 -2.23 9.01
C ALA A 192 1.78 -1.56 7.63
N ILE A 193 2.02 -2.34 6.56
CA ILE A 193 2.09 -1.81 5.19
C ILE A 193 0.79 -1.08 4.85
N THR A 194 -0.37 -1.70 5.09
CA THR A 194 -1.66 -1.10 4.76
C THR A 194 -2.00 0.12 5.63
N ALA A 195 -1.55 0.17 6.88
CA ALA A 195 -1.65 1.38 7.70
C ALA A 195 -0.85 2.54 7.07
N TYR A 196 0.31 2.28 6.48
CA TYR A 196 1.06 3.27 5.71
C TYR A 196 0.35 3.65 4.41
N GLU A 197 -0.16 2.68 3.64
CA GLU A 197 -0.89 2.95 2.40
C GLU A 197 -2.15 3.81 2.63
N ARG A 198 -2.81 3.72 3.79
CA ARG A 198 -3.92 4.60 4.18
C ARG A 198 -3.50 6.07 4.34
N THR A 199 -2.21 6.35 4.47
CA THR A 199 -1.70 7.73 4.51
C THR A 199 -1.51 8.34 3.11
N PHE A 200 -1.67 7.58 2.03
CA PHE A 200 -1.50 8.08 0.65
C PHE A 200 -2.72 8.90 0.24
N PHE A 201 -2.75 10.11 0.72
CA PHE A 201 -3.88 11.02 0.58
C PHE A 201 -3.58 12.13 -0.44
N CYS A 202 -4.49 12.31 -1.38
CA CYS A 202 -4.50 13.37 -2.38
C CYS A 202 -5.85 14.08 -2.32
N GLY A 203 -5.88 15.26 -1.70
CA GLY A 203 -7.09 16.06 -1.48
C GLY A 203 -6.79 17.56 -1.44
N ASP A 204 -5.66 17.98 -2.03
CA ASP A 204 -5.17 19.38 -2.04
C ASP A 204 -4.83 19.87 -3.45
N THR A 205 -5.39 19.25 -4.47
CA THR A 205 -5.18 19.63 -5.87
C THR A 205 -5.76 21.01 -6.18
N ALA A 206 -5.38 21.58 -7.31
CA ALA A 206 -5.99 22.84 -7.78
C ALA A 206 -7.52 22.71 -7.92
N PHE A 207 -8.01 21.53 -8.36
CA PHE A 207 -9.44 21.26 -8.42
C PHE A 207 -10.10 21.24 -7.03
N ASP A 208 -9.46 20.66 -6.02
CA ASP A 208 -10.00 20.65 -4.66
C ASP A 208 -10.14 22.06 -4.10
N LYS A 209 -9.14 22.92 -4.28
CA LYS A 209 -9.18 24.33 -3.88
C LYS A 209 -10.31 25.08 -4.59
N PHE A 210 -10.49 24.82 -5.88
CA PHE A 210 -11.60 25.39 -6.65
C PHE A 210 -12.97 24.94 -6.08
N GLN A 211 -13.13 23.65 -5.75
CA GLN A 211 -14.36 23.14 -5.13
C GLN A 211 -14.61 23.74 -3.73
N GLN A 212 -13.56 24.16 -3.03
CA GLN A 212 -13.64 24.86 -1.73
C GLN A 212 -13.91 26.36 -1.87
N GLY A 213 -14.06 26.87 -3.10
CA GLY A 213 -14.44 28.25 -3.38
C GLY A 213 -13.33 29.16 -3.91
N ASP A 214 -12.07 28.69 -4.00
CA ASP A 214 -10.99 29.44 -4.62
C ASP A 214 -11.14 29.46 -6.15
N GLN A 215 -11.84 30.48 -6.66
CA GLN A 215 -12.08 30.62 -8.08
C GLN A 215 -10.81 30.89 -8.89
N THR A 216 -9.69 31.19 -8.25
CA THR A 216 -8.41 31.45 -8.92
C THR A 216 -7.54 30.19 -9.06
N ALA A 217 -7.89 29.11 -8.36
CA ALA A 217 -7.14 27.85 -8.35
C ALA A 217 -7.15 27.12 -9.71
N LEU A 218 -8.19 27.35 -10.55
CA LEU A 218 -8.26 26.81 -11.90
C LEU A 218 -8.14 27.91 -12.96
N SER A 219 -7.45 27.60 -14.04
CA SER A 219 -7.50 28.43 -15.26
C SER A 219 -8.91 28.38 -15.89
N ASP A 220 -9.24 29.37 -16.73
CA ASP A 220 -10.52 29.38 -17.42
C ASP A 220 -10.71 28.18 -18.37
N GLU A 221 -9.62 27.65 -18.94
CA GLU A 221 -9.60 26.38 -19.72
C GLU A 221 -10.01 25.21 -18.83
N ALA A 222 -9.41 25.06 -17.65
CA ALA A 222 -9.71 23.98 -16.74
C ALA A 222 -11.15 24.05 -16.20
N LYS A 223 -11.69 25.27 -15.96
CA LYS A 223 -13.10 25.45 -15.57
C LYS A 223 -14.05 25.00 -16.68
N ARG A 224 -13.79 25.41 -17.94
CA ARG A 224 -14.57 24.91 -19.09
C ARG A 224 -14.42 23.39 -19.25
N GLY A 225 -13.21 22.86 -19.03
CA GLY A 225 -12.93 21.42 -19.04
C GLY A 225 -13.73 20.65 -17.99
N TRP A 226 -13.84 21.20 -16.77
CA TRP A 226 -14.69 20.64 -15.72
C TRP A 226 -16.17 20.62 -16.12
N GLU A 227 -16.68 21.67 -16.75
CA GLU A 227 -18.05 21.70 -17.25
C GLU A 227 -18.26 20.64 -18.34
N LEU A 228 -17.33 20.51 -19.28
CA LEU A 228 -17.38 19.47 -20.32
C LEU A 228 -17.32 18.05 -19.71
N PHE A 229 -16.46 17.84 -18.72
CA PHE A 229 -16.28 16.56 -18.03
C PHE A 229 -17.58 16.04 -17.43
N ARG A 230 -18.33 16.89 -16.74
CA ARG A 230 -19.60 16.50 -16.11
C ARG A 230 -20.83 16.55 -17.02
N THR A 231 -20.74 17.17 -18.20
CA THR A 231 -21.86 17.33 -19.13
C THR A 231 -21.61 16.60 -20.45
N LYS A 232 -21.11 17.32 -21.47
CA LYS A 232 -20.99 16.84 -22.86
C LYS A 232 -20.07 15.63 -23.00
N ALA A 233 -18.93 15.60 -22.30
CA ALA A 233 -17.98 14.49 -22.38
C ALA A 233 -18.47 13.24 -21.61
N GLY A 234 -19.37 13.42 -20.61
CA GLY A 234 -19.99 12.33 -19.88
C GLY A 234 -19.06 11.57 -18.93
N CYS A 235 -17.83 12.05 -18.69
CA CYS A 235 -16.83 11.36 -17.85
C CYS A 235 -17.28 11.22 -16.39
N GLY A 236 -18.03 12.24 -15.89
CA GLY A 236 -18.57 12.26 -14.53
C GLY A 236 -19.59 11.16 -14.25
N THR A 237 -20.04 10.39 -15.23
CA THR A 237 -20.96 9.24 -15.02
C THR A 237 -20.25 8.12 -14.24
N CYS A 238 -18.98 7.83 -14.55
CA CYS A 238 -18.15 6.84 -13.86
C CYS A 238 -17.15 7.49 -12.92
N HIS A 239 -16.59 8.63 -13.30
CA HIS A 239 -15.61 9.36 -12.49
C HIS A 239 -16.28 10.43 -11.61
N ALA A 240 -17.28 9.97 -10.83
CA ALA A 240 -18.07 10.82 -9.95
C ALA A 240 -17.42 11.05 -8.58
N GLY A 241 -17.98 12.02 -7.86
CA GLY A 241 -17.61 12.31 -6.47
C GLY A 241 -16.20 12.85 -6.29
N ILE A 242 -15.83 13.06 -5.04
CA ILE A 242 -14.56 13.68 -4.68
C ILE A 242 -13.34 12.82 -5.00
N LEU A 243 -13.51 11.51 -5.06
CA LEU A 243 -12.46 10.56 -5.45
C LEU A 243 -12.29 10.45 -6.97
N LEU A 244 -13.19 11.07 -7.76
CA LEU A 244 -13.23 10.97 -9.22
C LEU A 244 -13.25 9.51 -9.70
N THR A 245 -14.06 8.70 -9.02
CA THR A 245 -14.37 7.30 -9.31
C THR A 245 -15.65 6.89 -8.58
N ASP A 246 -16.47 6.08 -9.21
CA ASP A 246 -17.63 5.43 -8.58
C ASP A 246 -17.26 4.08 -7.92
N LEU A 247 -16.01 3.63 -8.07
CA LEU A 247 -15.50 2.32 -7.64
C LEU A 247 -16.30 1.14 -8.19
N GLN A 248 -17.14 1.35 -9.22
CA GLN A 248 -17.87 0.29 -9.91
C GLN A 248 -17.03 -0.32 -11.05
N TYR A 249 -17.59 -1.33 -11.69
CA TYR A 249 -16.91 -2.10 -12.73
C TYR A 249 -17.58 -1.87 -14.07
N HIS A 250 -16.80 -1.42 -15.06
CA HIS A 250 -17.27 -1.08 -16.38
C HIS A 250 -16.40 -1.73 -17.47
N ASN A 251 -17.02 -2.25 -18.50
CA ASN A 251 -16.33 -2.66 -19.71
C ASN A 251 -16.30 -1.49 -20.70
N VAL A 252 -15.15 -0.86 -20.84
CA VAL A 252 -14.90 0.18 -21.85
C VAL A 252 -14.24 -0.36 -23.11
N GLY A 253 -14.07 -1.68 -23.20
CA GLY A 253 -13.47 -2.35 -24.35
C GLY A 253 -11.94 -2.33 -24.41
N ALA A 254 -11.24 -1.82 -23.40
CA ALA A 254 -9.78 -1.83 -23.38
C ALA A 254 -9.24 -3.27 -23.40
N GLY A 255 -8.41 -3.60 -24.42
CA GLY A 255 -7.85 -4.94 -24.60
C GLY A 255 -8.82 -6.01 -25.10
N MET A 256 -10.08 -5.66 -25.39
CA MET A 256 -11.07 -6.62 -25.93
C MET A 256 -10.85 -6.95 -27.43
N ASP A 257 -9.88 -6.31 -28.06
CA ASP A 257 -9.38 -6.61 -29.42
C ASP A 257 -8.26 -7.65 -29.44
N ALA A 258 -7.79 -8.11 -28.26
CA ALA A 258 -6.76 -9.15 -28.18
C ALA A 258 -7.35 -10.53 -28.53
N PRO A 259 -6.53 -11.48 -29.06
CA PRO A 259 -6.98 -12.86 -29.31
C PRO A 259 -7.52 -13.58 -28.06
N GLU A 260 -6.88 -13.31 -26.91
CA GLU A 260 -7.29 -13.82 -25.61
C GLU A 260 -7.47 -12.63 -24.65
N PRO A 261 -8.63 -11.95 -24.67
CA PRO A 261 -8.86 -10.78 -23.85
C PRO A 261 -8.94 -11.12 -22.37
N ASP A 262 -8.44 -10.23 -21.51
CA ASP A 262 -8.64 -10.34 -20.07
C ASP A 262 -10.11 -10.12 -19.73
N VAL A 263 -10.75 -11.15 -19.19
CA VAL A 263 -12.19 -11.11 -18.89
C VAL A 263 -12.52 -10.33 -17.59
N GLY A 264 -11.52 -9.77 -16.91
CA GLY A 264 -11.72 -8.85 -15.79
C GLY A 264 -12.57 -9.42 -14.65
N ARG A 265 -13.56 -8.64 -14.23
CA ARG A 265 -14.47 -8.93 -13.10
C ARG A 265 -15.18 -10.27 -13.21
N LYS A 266 -15.45 -10.76 -14.43
CA LYS A 266 -16.04 -12.10 -14.64
C LYS A 266 -15.28 -13.21 -13.91
N LYS A 267 -13.96 -13.13 -13.79
CA LYS A 267 -13.16 -14.12 -13.02
C LYS A 267 -13.53 -14.18 -11.54
N VAL A 268 -14.12 -13.13 -11.03
CA VAL A 268 -14.48 -12.98 -9.61
C VAL A 268 -15.94 -13.39 -9.37
N THR A 269 -16.84 -12.93 -10.24
CA THR A 269 -18.29 -13.08 -10.07
C THR A 269 -18.85 -14.31 -10.75
N ASN A 270 -18.18 -14.86 -11.77
CA ASN A 270 -18.69 -15.85 -12.72
C ASN A 270 -19.93 -15.38 -13.51
N ASP A 271 -20.26 -14.07 -13.50
CA ASP A 271 -21.33 -13.51 -14.31
C ASP A 271 -20.78 -13.10 -15.69
N GLU A 272 -21.43 -13.60 -16.75
CA GLU A 272 -21.08 -13.25 -18.13
C GLU A 272 -21.15 -11.74 -18.41
N LYS A 273 -22.04 -11.02 -17.72
CA LYS A 273 -22.19 -9.56 -17.85
C LYS A 273 -20.96 -8.79 -17.44
N ASP A 274 -20.16 -9.36 -16.55
CA ASP A 274 -18.93 -8.76 -16.03
C ASP A 274 -17.71 -9.02 -16.94
N THR A 275 -17.88 -9.64 -18.10
CA THR A 275 -16.80 -9.90 -19.05
C THR A 275 -16.15 -8.61 -19.51
N GLY A 276 -14.83 -8.49 -19.31
CA GLY A 276 -14.04 -7.31 -19.68
C GLY A 276 -14.32 -6.06 -18.82
N ALA A 277 -15.07 -6.22 -17.72
CA ALA A 277 -15.30 -5.13 -16.78
C ALA A 277 -14.15 -4.99 -15.78
N PHE A 278 -13.72 -3.75 -15.57
CA PHE A 278 -12.68 -3.37 -14.61
C PHE A 278 -13.17 -2.21 -13.76
N LYS A 279 -12.63 -2.13 -12.55
CA LYS A 279 -12.97 -1.05 -11.61
C LYS A 279 -12.55 0.30 -12.19
N THR A 280 -13.44 1.29 -12.13
CA THR A 280 -13.14 2.68 -12.47
C THR A 280 -11.97 3.18 -11.61
N PRO A 281 -10.81 3.53 -12.19
CA PRO A 281 -9.72 4.10 -11.42
C PRO A 281 -10.02 5.57 -11.05
N THR A 282 -9.41 6.06 -9.97
CA THR A 282 -9.40 7.50 -9.73
C THR A 282 -8.71 8.25 -10.87
N LEU A 283 -9.15 9.47 -11.16
CA LEU A 283 -8.44 10.38 -12.07
C LEU A 283 -7.44 11.28 -11.37
N ARG A 284 -7.33 11.19 -10.04
CA ARG A 284 -6.33 11.97 -9.31
C ARG A 284 -4.94 11.56 -9.77
N ASN A 285 -4.13 12.56 -10.08
CA ASN A 285 -2.77 12.40 -10.59
C ASN A 285 -2.66 11.70 -11.95
N ILE A 286 -3.76 11.68 -12.75
CA ILE A 286 -3.87 10.93 -14.01
C ILE A 286 -2.77 11.28 -15.02
N THR A 287 -2.26 12.50 -15.02
CA THR A 287 -1.21 12.94 -15.94
C THR A 287 0.12 12.22 -15.76
N LYS A 288 0.34 11.60 -14.59
CA LYS A 288 1.58 10.90 -14.25
C LYS A 288 1.49 9.37 -14.34
N THR A 289 0.28 8.83 -14.55
CA THR A 289 0.04 7.38 -14.46
C THR A 289 0.03 6.65 -15.80
N ALA A 290 0.64 7.24 -16.82
CA ALA A 290 0.83 6.55 -18.10
C ALA A 290 1.72 5.30 -17.94
N PRO A 291 1.48 4.23 -18.76
CA PRO A 291 0.42 4.07 -19.75
C PRO A 291 -0.93 3.64 -19.12
N TYR A 292 -2.02 3.83 -19.84
CA TYR A 292 -3.39 3.78 -19.30
C TYR A 292 -4.08 2.44 -19.54
N PHE A 293 -5.14 2.21 -18.74
CA PHE A 293 -5.92 0.98 -18.59
C PHE A 293 -5.16 -0.16 -17.88
N HIS A 294 -5.89 -1.21 -17.55
CA HIS A 294 -5.35 -2.38 -16.83
C HIS A 294 -4.21 -3.10 -17.58
N ASN A 295 -4.11 -2.91 -18.89
CA ASN A 295 -3.13 -3.55 -19.78
C ASN A 295 -2.15 -2.55 -20.42
N GLY A 296 -2.17 -1.28 -20.01
CA GLY A 296 -1.30 -0.24 -20.56
C GLY A 296 -1.47 0.01 -22.06
N SER A 297 -2.63 -0.31 -22.64
CA SER A 297 -2.84 -0.27 -24.11
C SER A 297 -2.87 1.13 -24.71
N LYS A 298 -2.92 2.17 -23.90
CA LYS A 298 -2.81 3.57 -24.36
C LYS A 298 -1.59 4.22 -23.71
N ALA A 299 -0.64 4.63 -24.54
CA ALA A 299 0.64 5.14 -24.09
C ALA A 299 0.52 6.55 -23.50
N THR A 300 -0.41 7.37 -23.99
CA THR A 300 -0.57 8.78 -23.60
C THR A 300 -1.98 9.06 -23.07
N LEU A 301 -2.10 10.13 -22.27
CA LEU A 301 -3.40 10.61 -21.78
C LEU A 301 -4.33 10.99 -22.95
N ASP A 302 -3.76 11.60 -23.98
CA ASP A 302 -4.47 11.97 -25.19
C ASP A 302 -5.11 10.75 -25.87
N GLU A 303 -4.35 9.66 -26.04
CA GLU A 303 -4.88 8.41 -26.61
C GLU A 303 -5.95 7.78 -25.73
N ALA A 304 -5.79 7.82 -24.41
CA ALA A 304 -6.78 7.28 -23.48
C ALA A 304 -8.09 8.09 -23.50
N VAL A 305 -8.01 9.42 -23.53
CA VAL A 305 -9.17 10.32 -23.66
C VAL A 305 -9.86 10.10 -25.00
N ASP A 306 -9.11 10.04 -26.11
CA ASP A 306 -9.67 9.82 -27.45
C ASP A 306 -10.34 8.46 -27.57
N PHE A 307 -9.78 7.41 -26.95
CA PHE A 307 -10.36 6.08 -26.90
C PHE A 307 -11.72 6.09 -26.19
N VAL A 308 -11.83 6.73 -25.04
CA VAL A 308 -13.09 6.81 -24.28
C VAL A 308 -14.11 7.68 -25.01
N LEU A 309 -13.71 8.85 -25.54
CA LEU A 309 -14.57 9.73 -26.33
C LEU A 309 -15.04 9.04 -27.63
N GLY A 310 -14.22 8.13 -28.19
CA GLY A 310 -14.58 7.29 -29.31
C GLY A 310 -15.65 6.24 -29.01
N GLY A 311 -16.01 6.05 -27.74
CA GLY A 311 -16.95 5.04 -27.26
C GLY A 311 -16.32 3.67 -27.01
N GLY A 312 -15.00 3.62 -26.81
CA GLY A 312 -14.25 2.41 -26.52
C GLY A 312 -14.14 1.43 -27.69
N TYR A 313 -13.77 0.17 -27.40
CA TYR A 313 -13.77 -0.88 -28.43
C TYR A 313 -15.05 -1.71 -28.36
N PRO A 314 -15.79 -1.85 -29.49
CA PRO A 314 -17.07 -2.52 -29.50
C PRO A 314 -16.93 -4.03 -29.20
N ASN A 315 -17.70 -4.50 -28.25
CA ASN A 315 -17.81 -5.91 -27.89
C ASN A 315 -19.19 -6.20 -27.27
N LYS A 316 -19.52 -7.47 -27.12
CA LYS A 316 -20.85 -7.93 -26.64
C LYS A 316 -21.24 -7.34 -25.27
N TYR A 317 -20.25 -7.09 -24.40
CA TYR A 317 -20.45 -6.69 -23.02
C TYR A 317 -20.05 -5.23 -22.74
N LEU A 318 -19.83 -4.44 -23.81
CA LEU A 318 -19.50 -3.03 -23.69
C LEU A 318 -20.57 -2.29 -22.87
N ASP A 319 -20.15 -1.46 -21.93
CA ASP A 319 -21.07 -0.65 -21.13
C ASP A 319 -21.66 0.51 -21.95
N THR A 320 -22.57 0.18 -22.85
CA THR A 320 -23.24 1.16 -23.71
C THR A 320 -24.22 2.06 -22.95
N LYS A 321 -24.52 1.77 -21.67
CA LYS A 321 -25.37 2.62 -20.84
C LYS A 321 -24.58 3.88 -20.44
N ASN A 322 -23.37 3.72 -19.95
CA ASN A 322 -22.55 4.79 -19.40
C ASN A 322 -21.54 5.35 -20.41
N LEU A 323 -20.99 4.50 -21.29
CA LEU A 323 -20.02 4.89 -22.30
C LEU A 323 -20.72 5.28 -23.61
N LYS A 324 -20.56 6.52 -24.04
CA LYS A 324 -21.12 7.05 -25.28
C LYS A 324 -20.03 7.60 -26.20
N LYS A 325 -20.22 7.47 -27.50
CA LYS A 325 -19.38 8.17 -28.46
C LYS A 325 -19.70 9.67 -28.44
N VAL A 326 -18.68 10.48 -28.16
CA VAL A 326 -18.80 11.94 -28.05
C VAL A 326 -17.82 12.62 -28.99
N LYS A 327 -18.27 13.62 -29.69
CA LYS A 327 -17.41 14.45 -30.54
C LYS A 327 -17.18 15.81 -29.88
N LEU A 328 -15.95 16.08 -29.51
CA LEU A 328 -15.49 17.39 -29.04
C LEU A 328 -14.77 18.13 -30.16
N THR A 329 -14.85 19.44 -30.16
CA THR A 329 -13.94 20.29 -30.94
C THR A 329 -12.54 20.21 -30.36
N LYS A 330 -11.52 20.62 -31.13
CA LYS A 330 -10.14 20.69 -30.60
C LYS A 330 -10.06 21.51 -29.32
N LYS A 331 -10.67 22.68 -29.28
CA LYS A 331 -10.70 23.55 -28.11
C LYS A 331 -11.35 22.88 -26.90
N GLU A 332 -12.50 22.25 -27.05
CA GLU A 332 -13.17 21.51 -25.97
C GLU A 332 -12.32 20.36 -25.43
N ARG A 333 -11.61 19.67 -26.32
CA ARG A 333 -10.67 18.61 -25.92
C ARG A 333 -9.48 19.16 -25.12
N ASP A 334 -8.90 20.28 -25.60
CA ASP A 334 -7.78 20.93 -24.90
C ASP A 334 -8.25 21.45 -23.51
N ASP A 335 -9.45 22.03 -23.41
CA ASP A 335 -10.06 22.45 -22.14
C ASP A 335 -10.28 21.24 -21.20
N LEU A 336 -10.75 20.10 -21.70
CA LEU A 336 -10.89 18.86 -20.91
C LEU A 336 -9.54 18.36 -20.38
N LEU A 337 -8.49 18.38 -21.20
CA LEU A 337 -7.14 18.01 -20.76
C LEU A 337 -6.58 18.99 -19.73
N ALA A 338 -6.88 20.28 -19.84
CA ALA A 338 -6.51 21.28 -18.84
C ALA A 338 -7.17 20.99 -17.48
N PHE A 339 -8.43 20.54 -17.47
CA PHE A 339 -9.09 20.08 -16.26
C PHE A 339 -8.38 18.85 -15.67
N LEU A 340 -8.08 17.81 -16.47
CA LEU A 340 -7.40 16.61 -15.99
C LEU A 340 -6.02 16.90 -15.37
N LYS A 341 -5.30 17.92 -15.90
CA LYS A 341 -4.04 18.39 -15.30
C LYS A 341 -4.23 19.05 -13.94
N SER A 342 -5.38 19.64 -13.66
CA SER A 342 -5.67 20.26 -12.36
C SER A 342 -5.84 19.26 -11.21
N LEU A 343 -5.84 17.95 -11.52
CA LEU A 343 -6.00 16.86 -10.58
C LEU A 343 -4.65 16.30 -10.05
N GLU A 344 -3.55 16.99 -10.30
CA GLU A 344 -2.22 16.54 -9.86
C GLU A 344 -2.05 16.69 -8.35
N CYS A 345 -1.59 15.59 -7.72
CA CYS A 345 -1.31 15.51 -6.30
C CYS A 345 0.07 16.11 -6.00
N GLN A 346 0.22 16.75 -4.83
CA GLN A 346 1.48 17.39 -4.42
C GLN A 346 2.35 16.50 -3.55
N GLY A 347 1.80 15.42 -2.95
CA GLY A 347 2.52 14.54 -2.05
C GLY A 347 3.56 13.67 -2.75
N MET A 348 4.63 13.33 -2.01
CA MET A 348 5.64 12.36 -2.43
C MET A 348 5.94 11.39 -1.28
N LEU A 349 6.13 10.12 -1.61
CA LEU A 349 6.63 9.14 -0.64
C LEU A 349 8.14 9.37 -0.44
N VAL A 350 8.58 9.32 0.83
CA VAL A 350 9.97 9.50 1.20
C VAL A 350 10.54 8.17 1.69
N GLU A 351 11.62 7.71 1.07
CA GLU A 351 12.30 6.49 1.47
C GLU A 351 12.90 6.66 2.88
N PRO A 352 12.59 5.77 3.84
CA PRO A 352 13.12 5.84 5.19
C PRO A 352 14.50 5.16 5.29
N LYS A 353 15.22 5.45 6.39
CA LYS A 353 16.31 4.57 6.81
C LYS A 353 15.71 3.23 7.25
N LEU A 354 16.23 2.12 6.73
CA LEU A 354 15.77 0.78 7.11
C LEU A 354 16.54 0.27 8.34
N PRO A 355 15.91 -0.56 9.19
CA PRO A 355 16.60 -1.24 10.29
C PRO A 355 17.67 -2.20 9.79
N GLU A 356 18.79 -2.22 10.52
CA GLU A 356 19.92 -3.13 10.32
C GLU A 356 19.87 -4.28 11.34
#